data_c0a6ccaec0e9a3f303f1d71db06246ce
#
_entry.id   c0a6ccaec0e9a3f303f1d71db06246ce
#
_cell.length_a   1.000
_cell.length_b   1.000
_cell.length_c   1.000
_cell.angle_alpha   90.00
_cell.angle_beta   90.00
_cell.angle_gamma   90.00
#
_symmetry.space_group_name_H-M   'P 1'
#
loop_
_entity.id
_entity.type
_entity.pdbx_description
1 polymer ?
#
loop_
_entity_poly.entity_id
_entity_poly.type
_entity_poly.pdbx_seq_one_letter_code
_entity_poly.pdbx_strand_id
1 'polypeptide(L)'
;SPNVFMMDEPTRGIDVGAKYEIYELIIKMAKQGKTIIVVSSEMPEILGITNRIGVMSNGRLAGIVNTKDTNQEELLRLSAKYL
;
A
#
# COMPACT_ATOMS: atom_id res chain seq x y z
N SER A 1 14.73 7.23 -17.61
CA SER A 1 14.57 6.93 -16.18
C SER A 1 13.32 6.11 -15.92
N PRO A 2 13.33 5.26 -14.91
CA PRO A 2 12.18 4.40 -14.62
C PRO A 2 10.97 5.22 -14.17
N ASN A 3 9.79 4.83 -14.66
CA ASN A 3 8.53 5.44 -14.27
C ASN A 3 7.75 4.58 -13.27
N VAL A 4 8.25 3.39 -12.98
CA VAL A 4 7.64 2.46 -12.02
C VAL A 4 8.64 2.14 -10.92
N PHE A 5 8.22 2.33 -9.68
CA PHE A 5 9.03 2.04 -8.49
C PHE A 5 8.32 1.01 -7.63
N MET A 6 9.05 0.02 -7.17
CA MET A 6 8.53 -0.98 -6.23
C MET A 6 9.22 -0.80 -4.89
N MET A 7 8.44 -0.73 -3.83
CA MET A 7 8.94 -0.59 -2.46
C MET A 7 8.34 -1.68 -1.59
N ASP A 8 9.20 -2.50 -0.99
CA ASP A 8 8.79 -3.61 -0.15
C ASP A 8 8.97 -3.23 1.32
N GLU A 9 7.86 -3.10 2.05
CA GLU A 9 7.85 -2.72 3.46
C GLU A 9 8.72 -1.49 3.73
N PRO A 10 8.45 -0.35 3.03
CA PRO A 10 9.38 0.78 3.03
C PRO A 10 9.57 1.47 4.39
N THR A 11 8.66 1.23 5.34
CA THR A 11 8.75 1.86 6.66
C THR A 11 9.03 0.87 7.78
N ARG A 12 9.37 -0.37 7.45
CA ARG A 12 9.65 -1.39 8.48
C ARG A 12 10.85 -0.96 9.31
N GLY A 13 10.67 -0.97 10.63
CA GLY A 13 11.73 -0.61 11.56
C GLY A 13 12.03 0.89 11.65
N ILE A 14 11.18 1.73 11.05
CA ILE A 14 11.38 3.18 11.03
C ILE A 14 10.52 3.83 12.13
N ASP A 15 11.06 4.86 12.78
CA ASP A 15 10.33 5.64 13.78
C ASP A 15 9.10 6.32 13.18
N VAL A 16 8.05 6.51 13.99
CA VAL A 16 6.79 7.10 13.54
C VAL A 16 7.01 8.45 12.83
N GLY A 17 7.84 9.32 13.38
CA GLY A 17 8.11 10.62 12.76
C GLY A 17 8.78 10.50 11.41
N ALA A 18 9.74 9.59 11.28
CA ALA A 18 10.45 9.37 10.02
C ALA A 18 9.57 8.69 8.96
N LYS A 19 8.55 7.93 9.37
CA LYS A 19 7.61 7.32 8.43
C LYS A 19 6.90 8.39 7.59
N TYR A 20 6.50 9.49 8.21
CA TYR A 20 5.79 10.56 7.49
C TYR A 20 6.66 11.17 6.39
N GLU A 21 7.95 11.27 6.60
CA GLU A 21 8.85 11.77 5.55
C GLU A 21 8.87 10.83 4.34
N ILE A 22 8.85 9.52 4.59
CA ILE A 22 8.80 8.52 3.53
C ILE A 22 7.46 8.61 2.78
N TYR A 23 6.35 8.76 3.51
CA TYR A 23 5.03 8.90 2.88
C TYR A 23 4.96 10.15 2.01
N GLU A 24 5.49 11.27 2.49
CA GLU A 24 5.52 12.50 1.71
C GLU A 24 6.31 12.32 0.42
N LEU A 25 7.43 11.61 0.49
CA LEU A 25 8.24 11.33 -0.71
C LEU A 25 7.47 10.47 -1.72
N ILE A 26 6.79 9.43 -1.26
CA ILE A 26 5.99 8.56 -2.11
C ILE A 26 4.88 9.34 -2.81
N ILE A 27 4.16 10.15 -2.05
CA ILE A 27 3.06 10.97 -2.59
C ILE A 27 3.60 11.98 -3.60
N LYS A 28 4.72 12.60 -3.31
CA LYS A 28 5.36 13.57 -4.20
C LYS A 28 5.74 12.91 -5.53
N MET A 29 6.32 11.73 -5.49
CA MET A 29 6.68 10.98 -6.69
C MET A 29 5.46 10.61 -7.52
N ALA A 30 4.37 10.20 -6.86
CA ALA A 30 3.12 9.88 -7.54
C ALA A 30 2.53 11.11 -8.24
N LYS A 31 2.60 12.27 -7.59
CA LYS A 31 2.13 13.54 -8.18
C LYS A 31 2.96 13.98 -9.37
N GLN A 32 4.19 13.50 -9.47
CA GLN A 32 5.06 13.78 -10.62
C GLN A 32 4.79 12.84 -11.80
N GLY A 33 3.76 12.00 -11.69
CA GLY A 33 3.38 11.09 -12.75
C GLY A 33 4.04 9.71 -12.69
N LYS A 34 4.75 9.42 -11.61
CA LYS A 34 5.38 8.11 -11.42
C LYS A 34 4.39 7.10 -10.86
N THR A 35 4.55 5.84 -11.22
CA THR A 35 3.76 4.75 -10.66
C THR A 35 4.55 4.12 -9.51
N ILE A 36 3.93 4.04 -8.35
CA ILE A 36 4.56 3.49 -7.15
C ILE A 36 3.77 2.25 -6.72
N ILE A 37 4.47 1.15 -6.56
CA ILE A 37 3.88 -0.08 -6.01
C ILE A 37 4.48 -0.30 -4.63
N VAL A 38 3.64 -0.27 -3.61
CA VAL A 38 4.07 -0.46 -2.22
C VAL A 38 3.54 -1.79 -1.73
N VAL A 39 4.45 -2.64 -1.24
CA VAL A 39 4.08 -3.87 -0.55
C VAL A 39 4.20 -3.61 0.94
N SER A 40 3.12 -3.79 1.68
CA SER A 40 3.10 -3.52 3.11
C SER A 40 2.15 -4.46 3.82
N SER A 41 2.50 -4.82 5.06
CA SER A 41 1.64 -5.57 5.96
C SER A 41 0.87 -4.66 6.91
N GLU A 42 1.10 -3.35 6.84
CA GLU A 42 0.47 -2.38 7.73
C GLU A 42 -0.73 -1.72 7.05
N MET A 43 -1.95 -2.08 7.46
CA MET A 43 -3.17 -1.56 6.84
C MET A 43 -3.31 -0.04 6.92
N PRO A 44 -2.99 0.62 8.06
CA PRO A 44 -3.07 2.08 8.09
C PRO A 44 -2.18 2.75 7.05
N GLU A 45 -1.00 2.20 6.80
CA GLU A 45 -0.08 2.71 5.77
C GLU A 45 -0.71 2.59 4.38
N ILE A 46 -1.22 1.40 4.07
CA ILE A 46 -1.85 1.13 2.77
C ILE A 46 -3.05 2.05 2.56
N LEU A 47 -3.92 2.16 3.56
CA LEU A 47 -5.11 3.01 3.45
C LEU A 47 -4.77 4.50 3.35
N GLY A 48 -3.63 4.91 3.90
CA GLY A 48 -3.26 6.31 3.97
C GLY A 48 -2.56 6.88 2.73
N ILE A 49 -1.89 6.04 1.95
CA ILE A 49 -1.01 6.55 0.88
C ILE A 49 -1.29 6.00 -0.52
N THR A 50 -2.27 5.11 -0.68
CA THR A 50 -2.51 4.45 -1.96
C THR A 50 -3.82 4.87 -2.62
N ASN A 51 -3.90 4.63 -3.93
CA ASN A 51 -5.12 4.86 -4.72
C ASN A 51 -5.89 3.56 -4.93
N ARG A 52 -5.19 2.45 -5.07
CA ARG A 52 -5.77 1.11 -5.21
C ARG A 52 -5.00 0.13 -4.37
N ILE A 53 -5.69 -0.92 -3.94
CA ILE A 53 -5.11 -1.93 -3.08
C ILE A 53 -5.39 -3.30 -3.67
N GLY A 54 -4.32 -4.07 -3.90
CA GLY A 54 -4.43 -5.48 -4.20
C GLY A 54 -4.24 -6.26 -2.90
N VAL A 55 -5.17 -7.14 -2.59
CA VAL A 55 -5.11 -7.93 -1.37
C VAL A 55 -4.73 -9.37 -1.68
N MET A 56 -3.67 -9.85 -1.07
CA MET A 56 -3.21 -11.22 -1.22
C MET A 56 -3.79 -12.09 -0.12
N SER A 57 -4.15 -13.31 -0.47
CA SER A 57 -4.64 -14.31 0.49
C SER A 57 -4.05 -15.66 0.11
N ASN A 58 -3.23 -16.21 0.99
CA ASN A 58 -2.62 -17.54 0.82
C ASN A 58 -1.96 -17.70 -0.56
N GLY A 59 -1.14 -16.71 -0.97
CA GLY A 59 -0.42 -16.75 -2.24
C GLY A 59 -1.24 -16.41 -3.47
N ARG A 60 -2.50 -16.01 -3.31
CA ARG A 60 -3.41 -15.69 -4.41
C ARG A 60 -3.93 -14.27 -4.28
N LEU A 61 -4.19 -13.62 -5.41
CA LEU A 61 -4.81 -12.30 -5.40
C LEU A 61 -6.30 -12.47 -5.09
N ALA A 62 -6.71 -11.97 -3.91
CA ALA A 62 -8.09 -12.08 -3.45
C ALA A 62 -8.99 -11.00 -4.04
N GLY A 63 -8.44 -9.84 -4.37
CA GLY A 63 -9.21 -8.76 -4.98
C GLY A 63 -8.38 -7.50 -5.12
N ILE A 64 -8.87 -6.58 -5.95
CA ILE A 64 -8.32 -5.26 -6.13
C ILE A 64 -9.45 -4.27 -5.86
N VAL A 65 -9.22 -3.31 -4.96
CA VAL A 65 -10.22 -2.33 -4.57
C VAL A 65 -9.67 -0.92 -4.66
N ASN A 66 -10.55 0.05 -4.85
CA ASN A 66 -10.18 1.46 -4.74
C ASN A 66 -10.06 1.83 -3.28
N THR A 67 -8.97 2.49 -2.90
CA THR A 67 -8.69 2.83 -1.51
C THR A 67 -9.81 3.67 -0.90
N LYS A 68 -10.34 4.63 -1.65
CA LYS A 68 -11.41 5.50 -1.16
C LYS A 68 -12.73 4.78 -0.89
N ASP A 69 -12.91 3.58 -1.44
CA ASP A 69 -14.16 2.82 -1.34
C ASP A 69 -14.05 1.63 -0.40
N THR A 70 -12.95 1.48 0.32
CA THR A 70 -12.71 0.34 1.18
C THR A 70 -12.36 0.77 2.60
N ASN A 71 -12.27 -0.21 3.49
CA ASN A 71 -11.88 0.01 4.88
C ASN A 71 -11.10 -1.20 5.39
N GLN A 72 -10.61 -1.10 6.62
CA GLN A 72 -9.78 -2.16 7.21
C GLN A 72 -10.54 -3.48 7.33
N GLU A 73 -11.82 -3.44 7.66
CA GLU A 73 -12.65 -4.63 7.80
C GLU A 73 -12.75 -5.40 6.48
N GLU A 74 -12.99 -4.69 5.38
CA GLU A 74 -13.05 -5.31 4.06
C GLU A 74 -11.70 -5.92 3.65
N LEU A 75 -10.61 -5.22 3.93
CA LEU A 75 -9.27 -5.73 3.61
C LEU A 75 -8.96 -7.00 4.40
N LEU A 76 -9.34 -7.05 5.67
CA LEU A 76 -9.19 -8.24 6.50
C LEU A 76 -9.98 -9.42 5.93
N ARG A 77 -11.22 -9.17 5.52
CA ARG A 77 -12.07 -10.21 4.95
C ARG A 77 -11.47 -10.76 3.66
N LEU A 78 -10.98 -9.89 2.78
CA LEU A 78 -10.32 -10.31 1.55
C LEU A 78 -9.05 -11.11 1.84
N SER A 79 -8.26 -10.70 2.84
CA SER A 79 -7.01 -11.39 3.17
C SER A 79 -7.25 -12.81 3.69
N ALA A 80 -8.46 -13.11 4.16
CA ALA A 80 -8.84 -14.43 4.67
C ALA A 80 -9.57 -15.29 3.64
N LYS A 81 -9.79 -14.78 2.44
CA LYS A 81 -10.64 -15.44 1.43
C LYS A 81 -10.22 -16.86 1.07
N TYR A 82 -8.92 -17.10 1.00
CA TYR A 82 -8.37 -18.40 0.61
C TYR A 82 -7.65 -19.13 1.74
N LEU A 83 -7.96 -18.78 2.96
CA LEU A 83 -7.39 -19.48 4.13
C LEU A 83 -8.11 -20.80 4.39
#